data_e584fe309bc7992feecd74cedec747e3
#
_entry.id   e584fe309bc7992feecd74cedec747e3
#
_cell.length_a   1.000
_cell.length_b   1.000
_cell.length_c   1.000
_cell.angle_alpha   90.00
_cell.angle_beta   90.00
_cell.angle_gamma   90.00
#
_symmetry.space_group_name_H-M   'P 1'
#
loop_
_entity.id
_entity.type
_entity.pdbx_description
1 polymer ?
#
loop_
_entity_poly.entity_id
_entity_poly.type
_entity_poly.pdbx_seq_one_letter_code
_entity_poly.pdbx_strand_id
1 'polypeptide(L)'
;MKTLVLTNAKLMSYERRNNSVSGNPSYHVSFSNGSEEITGKTASDAKCGYTLTTFSDGRACNVTYHITRAGNVIINKIEEV
;
A
#
# COMPACT_ATOMS: atom_id res chain seq x y z
N MET A 1 -10.75 -7.79 -11.76
CA MET A 1 -10.67 -6.97 -10.53
C MET A 1 -10.50 -5.52 -10.92
N LYS A 2 -11.12 -4.63 -10.16
CA LYS A 2 -11.05 -3.20 -10.44
C LYS A 2 -9.86 -2.58 -9.71
N THR A 3 -9.03 -1.84 -10.43
CA THR A 3 -7.92 -1.09 -9.85
C THR A 3 -8.41 0.29 -9.44
N LEU A 4 -8.03 0.69 -8.23
CA LEU A 4 -8.42 1.96 -7.64
C LEU A 4 -7.16 2.75 -7.29
N VAL A 5 -7.30 4.07 -7.14
CA VAL A 5 -6.20 4.94 -6.76
C VAL A 5 -6.65 5.85 -5.62
N LEU A 6 -5.89 5.86 -4.52
CA LEU A 6 -6.05 6.83 -3.45
C LEU A 6 -5.03 7.92 -3.67
N THR A 7 -5.48 9.12 -4.04
CA THR A 7 -4.60 10.23 -4.38
C THR A 7 -4.28 11.08 -3.16
N ASN A 8 -3.08 11.65 -3.15
CA ASN A 8 -2.63 12.57 -2.11
C ASN A 8 -2.74 11.95 -0.71
N ALA A 9 -2.39 10.68 -0.61
CA ALA A 9 -2.48 9.91 0.63
C ALA A 9 -1.18 9.98 1.41
N LYS A 10 -1.28 9.73 2.72
CA LYS A 10 -0.12 9.61 3.60
C LYS A 10 -0.13 8.26 4.27
N LEU A 11 1.05 7.69 4.48
CA LEU A 11 1.20 6.45 5.23
C LEU A 11 0.95 6.73 6.71
N MET A 12 -0.11 6.14 7.26
CA MET A 12 -0.49 6.36 8.64
C MET A 12 0.20 5.37 9.57
N SER A 13 0.30 4.12 9.14
CA SER A 13 0.97 3.07 9.92
C SER A 13 1.38 1.93 9.02
N TYR A 14 2.39 1.18 9.44
CA TYR A 14 2.79 -0.03 8.73
C TYR A 14 3.41 -1.02 9.70
N GLU A 15 3.30 -2.31 9.35
CA GLU A 15 3.86 -3.40 10.13
C GLU A 15 4.50 -4.40 9.20
N ARG A 16 5.76 -4.75 9.45
CA ARG A 16 6.48 -5.74 8.64
C ARG A 16 5.90 -7.13 8.90
N ARG A 17 5.62 -7.84 7.82
CA ARG A 17 5.21 -9.24 7.85
C ARG A 17 6.31 -10.10 7.27
N ASN A 18 6.11 -11.41 7.21
CA ASN A 18 7.02 -12.32 6.54
C ASN A 18 7.14 -11.95 5.07
N ASN A 19 8.30 -12.24 4.46
CA ASN A 19 8.46 -12.02 3.03
C ASN A 19 7.38 -12.79 2.25
N SER A 20 6.95 -12.21 1.13
CA SER A 20 6.00 -12.86 0.23
C SER A 20 6.65 -14.09 -0.42
N VAL A 21 5.82 -14.92 -1.07
CA VAL A 21 6.31 -16.09 -1.81
C VAL A 21 7.29 -15.71 -2.93
N SER A 22 7.24 -14.47 -3.41
CA SER A 22 8.17 -13.96 -4.42
C SER A 22 9.43 -13.37 -3.80
N GLY A 23 9.59 -13.42 -2.48
CA GLY A 23 10.75 -12.90 -1.79
C GLY A 23 10.74 -11.39 -1.53
N ASN A 24 9.68 -10.69 -1.92
CA ASN A 24 9.56 -9.25 -1.67
C ASN A 24 9.13 -8.98 -0.23
N PRO A 25 9.60 -7.88 0.39
CA PRO A 25 9.11 -7.51 1.71
C PRO A 25 7.59 -7.33 1.71
N SER A 26 6.93 -7.88 2.72
CA SER A 26 5.48 -7.78 2.87
C SER A 26 5.15 -6.92 4.08
N TYR A 27 4.25 -5.95 3.89
CA TYR A 27 3.80 -5.05 4.94
C TYR A 27 2.29 -5.00 5.01
N HIS A 28 1.78 -4.85 6.22
CA HIS A 28 0.39 -4.50 6.47
C HIS A 28 0.36 -2.98 6.69
N VAL A 29 -0.42 -2.26 5.91
CA VAL A 29 -0.31 -0.80 5.83
C VAL A 29 -1.67 -0.12 5.91
N SER A 30 -1.66 1.13 6.38
CA SER A 30 -2.83 2.02 6.36
C SER A 30 -2.43 3.34 5.72
N PHE A 31 -3.24 3.78 4.75
CA PHE A 31 -3.08 5.08 4.11
C PHE A 31 -4.35 5.90 4.28
N SER A 32 -4.21 7.21 4.41
CA SER A 32 -5.35 8.12 4.48
C SER A 32 -5.04 9.43 3.77
N ASN A 33 -6.04 9.98 3.08
CA ASN A 33 -5.94 11.30 2.46
C ASN A 33 -6.81 12.35 3.16
N GLY A 34 -7.33 12.02 4.34
CA GLY A 34 -8.21 12.89 5.10
C GLY A 34 -9.69 12.69 4.79
N SER A 35 -10.03 12.19 3.60
CA SER A 35 -11.41 11.89 3.20
C SER A 35 -11.67 10.41 3.15
N GLU A 36 -10.64 9.64 2.77
CA GLU A 36 -10.72 8.18 2.64
C GLU A 36 -9.54 7.54 3.35
N GLU A 37 -9.76 6.34 3.84
CA GLU A 37 -8.70 5.55 4.46
C GLU A 37 -8.78 4.13 3.92
N ILE A 38 -7.62 3.56 3.61
CA ILE A 38 -7.52 2.15 3.20
C ILE A 38 -6.52 1.43 4.10
N THR A 39 -6.84 0.18 4.40
CA THR A 39 -5.96 -0.71 5.15
C THR A 39 -5.83 -2.00 4.37
N GLY A 40 -4.61 -2.44 4.15
CA GLY A 40 -4.36 -3.65 3.39
C GLY A 40 -2.92 -4.10 3.47
N LYS A 41 -2.52 -4.95 2.55
CA LYS A 41 -1.16 -5.46 2.49
C LYS A 41 -0.54 -5.19 1.12
N THR A 42 0.80 -5.15 1.07
CA THR A 42 1.52 -4.99 -0.19
C THR A 42 1.38 -6.25 -1.04
N ALA A 43 1.28 -6.08 -2.36
CA ALA A 43 1.17 -7.19 -3.29
C ALA A 43 2.44 -8.03 -3.27
N SER A 44 2.29 -9.36 -3.43
CA SER A 44 3.41 -10.29 -3.33
C SER A 44 4.42 -10.14 -4.46
N ASP A 45 3.97 -9.72 -5.63
CA ASP A 45 4.81 -9.56 -6.82
C ASP A 45 5.20 -8.11 -7.09
N ALA A 46 4.79 -7.17 -6.22
CA ALA A 46 5.07 -5.77 -6.38
C ALA A 46 6.25 -5.35 -5.51
N LYS A 47 6.96 -4.33 -5.97
CA LYS A 47 8.10 -3.79 -5.24
C LYS A 47 7.71 -2.67 -4.28
N CYS A 48 6.42 -2.45 -4.05
CA CYS A 48 5.96 -1.36 -3.19
C CYS A 48 6.46 -1.48 -1.75
N GLY A 49 6.77 -2.70 -1.29
CA GLY A 49 7.39 -2.89 0.02
C GLY A 49 8.76 -2.24 0.14
N TYR A 50 9.49 -2.12 -0.97
CA TYR A 50 10.79 -1.45 -0.97
C TYR A 50 10.66 0.07 -0.98
N THR A 51 9.56 0.61 -1.53
CA THR A 51 9.34 2.05 -1.59
C THR A 51 8.60 2.59 -0.38
N LEU A 52 8.00 1.71 0.41
CA LEU A 52 7.16 2.09 1.55
C LEU A 52 7.88 3.00 2.53
N THR A 53 9.12 2.68 2.87
CA THR A 53 9.89 3.45 3.84
C THR A 53 10.23 4.86 3.34
N THR A 54 10.22 5.09 2.03
CA THR A 54 10.40 6.42 1.45
C THR A 54 9.28 7.37 1.87
N PHE A 55 8.08 6.84 2.10
CA PHE A 55 6.91 7.62 2.45
C PHE A 55 6.58 7.60 3.94
N SER A 56 7.41 6.95 4.75
CA SER A 56 7.17 6.83 6.19
C SER A 56 7.34 8.13 6.95
N ASP A 57 7.89 9.16 6.32
CA ASP A 57 8.09 10.49 6.89
C ASP A 57 6.85 11.39 6.78
N GLY A 58 5.72 10.86 6.32
CA GLY A 58 4.49 11.63 6.16
C GLY A 58 4.35 12.28 4.79
N ARG A 59 5.22 11.95 3.85
CA ARG A 59 5.18 12.46 2.49
C ARG A 59 3.92 12.00 1.77
N ALA A 60 3.28 12.88 1.00
CA ALA A 60 2.10 12.53 0.22
C ALA A 60 2.45 11.61 -0.94
N CYS A 61 1.57 10.68 -1.24
CA CYS A 61 1.76 9.72 -2.33
C CYS A 61 0.43 9.34 -2.97
N ASN A 62 0.51 8.73 -4.14
CA ASN A 62 -0.64 8.13 -4.80
C ASN A 62 -0.50 6.62 -4.66
N VAL A 63 -1.55 5.97 -4.14
CA VAL A 63 -1.56 4.55 -3.85
C VAL A 63 -2.49 3.84 -4.81
N THR A 64 -1.95 2.96 -5.64
CA THR A 64 -2.74 2.12 -6.53
C THR A 64 -2.99 0.79 -5.85
N TYR A 65 -4.26 0.40 -5.76
CA TYR A 65 -4.65 -0.82 -5.06
C TYR A 65 -5.83 -1.49 -5.74
N HIS A 66 -6.11 -2.72 -5.37
CA HIS A 66 -7.33 -3.41 -5.78
C HIS A 66 -7.92 -4.14 -4.59
N ILE A 67 -9.20 -4.47 -4.69
CA ILE A 67 -9.91 -5.20 -3.65
C ILE A 67 -10.23 -6.59 -4.21
N THR A 68 -9.82 -7.63 -3.50
CA THR A 68 -10.05 -9.01 -3.90
C THR A 68 -11.52 -9.40 -3.67
N ARG A 69 -11.91 -10.56 -4.19
CA ARG A 69 -13.27 -11.09 -3.95
C ARG A 69 -13.58 -11.27 -2.47
N ALA A 70 -12.57 -11.56 -1.68
CA ALA A 70 -12.73 -11.72 -0.22
C ALA A 70 -12.81 -10.38 0.51
N GLY A 71 -12.69 -9.25 -0.19
CA GLY A 71 -12.74 -7.92 0.40
C GLY A 71 -11.42 -7.42 0.94
N ASN A 72 -10.31 -8.07 0.60
CA ASN A 72 -8.97 -7.66 1.04
C ASN A 72 -8.40 -6.60 0.11
N VAL A 73 -7.80 -5.57 0.70
CA VAL A 73 -7.11 -4.52 -0.04
C VAL A 73 -5.67 -4.96 -0.30
N ILE A 74 -5.25 -4.90 -1.56
CA ILE A 74 -3.90 -5.25 -1.98
C ILE A 74 -3.26 -4.02 -2.62
N ILE A 75 -2.15 -3.55 -2.05
CA ILE A 75 -1.44 -2.37 -2.53
C ILE A 75 -0.51 -2.80 -3.66
N ASN A 76 -0.75 -2.28 -4.86
CA ASN A 76 0.01 -2.65 -6.05
C ASN A 76 1.17 -1.70 -6.31
N LYS A 77 1.00 -0.40 -6.03
CA LYS A 77 2.00 0.60 -6.38
C LYS A 77 1.85 1.82 -5.49
N ILE A 78 2.97 2.40 -5.12
CA ILE A 78 3.03 3.65 -4.35
C ILE A 78 3.90 4.60 -5.15
N GLU A 79 3.35 5.76 -5.52
CA GLU A 79 4.05 6.76 -6.32
C GLU A 79 4.06 8.10 -5.60
N GLU A 80 5.12 8.86 -5.83
CA GLU A 80 5.22 10.23 -5.32
C GLU A 80 4.20 11.13 -6.04
N VAL A 81 3.58 12.02 -5.27
CA VAL A 81 2.65 13.01 -5.83
C VAL A 81 3.37 14.03 -6.70
#